data_0a819e0fe6de122b9a3c7765ec8959f2
#
_entry.id   0a819e0fe6de122b9a3c7765ec8959f2
#
_cell.length_a   1.000
_cell.length_b   1.000
_cell.length_c   1.000
_cell.angle_alpha   90.00
_cell.angle_beta   90.00
_cell.angle_gamma   90.00
#
_symmetry.space_group_name_H-M   'P 1'
#
loop_
_entity.id
_entity.type
_entity.pdbx_description
1 polymer ?
#
loop_
_entity_poly.entity_id
_entity_poly.type
_entity_poly.pdbx_seq_one_letter_code
_entity_poly.pdbx_strand_id
1 'polypeptide(L)'
;MMKIPFIALLSISFIGCSTSSQVGVDTTSPTATISEEQYQNMVRNSAENILQSSINKHISFLASDDLLGRDTPSPGLETAANYIADRLMEMGLKPLGDNDTFFQRFPYVSTTMVKQSLAFNYRTPGGQKSLEYAKDYWVIPGQEIASDAEVVFGGYAGNPVSDLNFEATNKVVLFTTTGNPVQGDGEELLSAFQAAAQARAVGVVFLLDGTNTADSILDLASGLEGAGLATPIPIIGLSNAESKILLQTIGVPYPASPENSTPPSAVTLPQITMNVSAPFQVSEHTPPNVIALFPGSDPILKDQYIVYSAHFDHVGVGIPNSTGDSLYNGADDNASGTSVLLETAAAFSRLPEPLSRSVIFLAVSGEEKGLWGSKYFSENPTVPLEDIIMNINLDMVGRDPQPDTVVGVGKQYTNLGELTDEVLREHPALRITVIEDPEPEDQLFFRSDHLHFINKDIPAIFFTGGEHPDYHKPSDESDKIDVEKTTRLAKMVFYLGARIATGSVSPQWKEEGLKEVQRIIAESGGN
;
A
#
# COMPACT_ATOMS: atom_id res chain seq x y z
N MET A 1 60.81 13.65 -23.95
CA MET A 1 61.67 14.70 -24.51
C MET A 1 60.85 15.59 -25.41
N MET A 2 60.53 16.79 -24.98
CA MET A 2 60.53 18.04 -25.77
C MET A 2 59.77 19.10 -24.94
N LYS A 3 60.44 19.89 -24.42
CA LYS A 3 60.77 21.30 -24.16
C LYS A 3 59.57 22.27 -24.22
N ILE A 4 59.35 22.88 -23.06
CA ILE A 4 58.60 24.11 -22.77
C ILE A 4 59.34 25.32 -23.36
N PRO A 5 58.68 26.40 -23.76
CA PRO A 5 59.20 27.70 -23.47
C PRO A 5 58.32 28.61 -22.62
N PHE A 6 58.94 29.20 -21.65
CA PHE A 6 58.62 30.39 -20.88
C PHE A 6 58.43 31.62 -21.78
N ILE A 7 57.41 32.46 -21.52
CA ILE A 7 57.41 33.87 -21.94
C ILE A 7 57.02 34.74 -20.75
N ALA A 8 57.79 35.79 -20.62
CA ALA A 8 57.94 36.67 -19.48
C ALA A 8 56.86 37.73 -19.34
N LEU A 9 56.66 38.16 -18.08
CA LEU A 9 55.86 39.32 -17.65
C LEU A 9 56.48 40.63 -18.25
N LEU A 10 55.54 41.51 -18.66
CA LEU A 10 55.80 42.93 -18.77
C LEU A 10 54.78 43.73 -17.98
N SER A 11 55.18 44.31 -16.88
CA SER A 11 54.42 45.21 -16.04
C SER A 11 54.44 46.63 -16.61
N ILE A 12 53.26 47.20 -16.87
CA ILE A 12 53.15 48.64 -17.17
C ILE A 12 52.25 49.24 -16.07
N SER A 13 52.85 50.11 -15.27
CA SER A 13 52.18 50.93 -14.28
C SER A 13 51.65 52.20 -14.94
N PHE A 14 50.32 52.40 -14.86
CA PHE A 14 49.70 53.70 -15.12
C PHE A 14 49.12 54.26 -13.81
N ILE A 15 49.66 55.42 -13.42
CA ILE A 15 49.14 56.27 -12.38
C ILE A 15 48.05 57.14 -13.03
N GLY A 16 46.79 56.96 -12.61
CA GLY A 16 45.70 57.82 -13.02
C GLY A 16 44.84 58.16 -11.81
N CYS A 17 44.94 59.42 -11.35
CA CYS A 17 44.04 60.01 -10.38
C CYS A 17 42.62 60.11 -10.95
N SER A 18 41.63 59.52 -10.30
CA SER A 18 40.22 59.87 -10.56
C SER A 18 39.38 59.78 -9.29
N THR A 19 38.70 60.83 -9.06
CA THR A 19 37.76 61.14 -7.99
C THR A 19 36.67 60.07 -7.85
N SER A 20 36.54 59.48 -6.64
CA SER A 20 35.46 58.57 -6.29
C SER A 20 34.16 59.32 -6.06
N SER A 21 33.21 59.18 -6.99
CA SER A 21 31.79 59.32 -6.67
C SER A 21 31.29 57.95 -6.24
N GLN A 22 31.06 57.75 -4.94
CA GLN A 22 30.33 56.59 -4.42
C GLN A 22 28.87 56.70 -4.89
N VAL A 23 28.50 55.89 -5.87
CA VAL A 23 27.12 55.50 -6.07
C VAL A 23 26.84 54.34 -5.10
N GLY A 24 26.15 54.64 -4.04
CA GLY A 24 25.61 53.64 -3.13
C GLY A 24 24.63 52.75 -3.92
N VAL A 25 25.07 51.51 -4.23
CA VAL A 25 24.13 50.49 -4.62
C VAL A 25 23.43 50.03 -3.34
N ASP A 26 22.24 50.53 -3.17
CA ASP A 26 21.31 50.07 -2.11
C ASP A 26 20.84 48.65 -2.50
N THR A 27 21.54 47.64 -2.00
CA THR A 27 21.22 46.20 -2.21
C THR A 27 20.45 45.66 -1.03
N THR A 28 19.45 46.38 -0.56
CA THR A 28 18.46 45.85 0.38
C THR A 28 17.07 46.04 -0.20
N SER A 29 16.64 45.14 -1.10
CA SER A 29 15.23 44.82 -1.16
C SER A 29 14.94 44.02 0.10
N PRO A 30 14.15 44.52 1.06
CA PRO A 30 13.70 43.68 2.17
C PRO A 30 12.78 42.64 1.57
N THR A 31 13.17 41.38 1.62
CA THR A 31 12.21 40.28 1.59
C THR A 31 11.25 40.57 2.74
N ALA A 32 10.04 40.98 2.45
CA ALA A 32 9.05 41.32 3.45
C ALA A 32 8.80 40.05 4.26
N THR A 33 9.35 39.98 5.47
CA THR A 33 9.11 38.87 6.37
C THR A 33 7.65 38.94 6.77
N ILE A 34 6.84 37.99 6.31
CA ILE A 34 5.43 37.86 6.71
C ILE A 34 5.38 37.78 8.23
N SER A 35 4.51 38.57 8.88
CA SER A 35 4.34 38.48 10.33
C SER A 35 3.72 37.13 10.72
N GLU A 36 3.99 36.65 11.94
CA GLU A 36 3.40 35.42 12.43
C GLU A 36 1.87 35.42 12.33
N GLU A 37 1.22 36.52 12.63
CA GLU A 37 -0.24 36.68 12.50
C GLU A 37 -0.70 36.57 11.04
N GLN A 38 0.04 37.15 10.10
CA GLN A 38 -0.24 37.03 8.67
C GLN A 38 -0.09 35.59 8.19
N TYR A 39 0.98 34.91 8.63
CA TYR A 39 1.19 33.50 8.34
C TYR A 39 0.02 32.63 8.85
N GLN A 40 -0.34 32.78 10.12
CA GLN A 40 -1.42 32.01 10.74
C GLN A 40 -2.78 32.24 10.02
N ASN A 41 -3.07 33.48 9.63
CA ASN A 41 -4.29 33.79 8.89
C ASN A 41 -4.27 33.19 7.47
N MET A 42 -3.15 33.25 6.78
CA MET A 42 -2.96 32.70 5.45
C MET A 42 -3.19 31.15 5.44
N VAL A 43 -2.52 30.45 6.36
CA VAL A 43 -2.64 29.00 6.48
C VAL A 43 -4.05 28.58 6.91
N ARG A 44 -4.65 29.30 7.86
CA ARG A 44 -6.04 29.05 8.28
C ARG A 44 -7.02 29.18 7.12
N ASN A 45 -6.93 30.28 6.36
CA ASN A 45 -7.81 30.51 5.22
C ASN A 45 -7.66 29.41 4.14
N SER A 46 -6.44 28.92 3.89
CA SER A 46 -6.23 27.80 2.98
C SER A 46 -6.85 26.51 3.50
N ALA A 47 -6.66 26.19 4.78
CA ALA A 47 -7.26 25.00 5.42
C ALA A 47 -8.79 25.03 5.41
N GLU A 48 -9.42 26.20 5.62
CA GLU A 48 -10.89 26.33 5.60
C GLU A 48 -11.50 26.00 4.24
N ASN A 49 -10.72 26.09 3.17
CA ASN A 49 -11.12 25.72 1.81
C ASN A 49 -10.94 24.23 1.49
N ILE A 50 -10.48 23.40 2.42
CA ILE A 50 -10.58 21.94 2.35
C ILE A 50 -12.02 21.58 2.73
N LEU A 51 -12.81 21.15 1.73
CA LEU A 51 -14.26 20.94 1.88
C LEU A 51 -14.61 19.46 1.85
N GLN A 52 -15.61 19.07 2.64
CA GLN A 52 -16.17 17.71 2.60
C GLN A 52 -16.65 17.31 1.19
N SER A 53 -17.24 18.24 0.46
CA SER A 53 -17.70 17.99 -0.91
C SER A 53 -16.56 17.69 -1.88
N SER A 54 -15.38 18.26 -1.68
CA SER A 54 -14.20 18.00 -2.51
C SER A 54 -13.62 16.62 -2.18
N ILE A 55 -13.42 16.30 -0.91
CA ILE A 55 -12.99 14.97 -0.45
C ILE A 55 -13.94 13.90 -0.99
N ASN A 56 -15.25 14.05 -0.77
CA ASN A 56 -16.25 13.10 -1.26
C ASN A 56 -16.23 12.94 -2.78
N LYS A 57 -16.00 14.02 -3.53
CA LYS A 57 -15.87 13.95 -5.00
C LYS A 57 -14.67 13.10 -5.42
N HIS A 58 -13.52 13.28 -4.79
CA HIS A 58 -12.33 12.50 -5.10
C HIS A 58 -12.54 11.02 -4.76
N ILE A 59 -13.05 10.71 -3.56
CA ILE A 59 -13.35 9.34 -3.14
C ILE A 59 -14.34 8.68 -4.10
N SER A 60 -15.48 9.34 -4.38
CA SER A 60 -16.51 8.80 -5.27
C SER A 60 -16.02 8.56 -6.70
N PHE A 61 -15.04 9.34 -7.19
CA PHE A 61 -14.44 9.09 -8.49
C PHE A 61 -13.46 7.92 -8.44
N LEU A 62 -12.51 7.96 -7.49
CA LEU A 62 -11.45 6.96 -7.38
C LEU A 62 -11.99 5.57 -7.02
N ALA A 63 -13.04 5.50 -6.20
CA ALA A 63 -13.72 4.26 -5.83
C ALA A 63 -14.92 3.94 -6.71
N SER A 64 -15.01 4.51 -7.92
CA SER A 64 -16.12 4.20 -8.83
C SER A 64 -15.91 2.88 -9.57
N ASP A 65 -17.01 2.20 -9.89
CA ASP A 65 -17.02 0.97 -10.69
C ASP A 65 -16.34 1.14 -12.06
N ASP A 66 -16.37 2.35 -12.62
CA ASP A 66 -15.76 2.68 -13.91
C ASP A 66 -14.23 2.46 -13.91
N LEU A 67 -13.59 2.52 -12.74
CA LEU A 67 -12.14 2.31 -12.60
C LEU A 67 -11.77 0.85 -12.35
N LEU A 68 -12.76 -0.04 -12.23
CA LEU A 68 -12.56 -1.48 -12.06
C LEU A 68 -11.54 -1.82 -10.95
N GLY A 69 -11.59 -1.08 -9.84
CA GLY A 69 -10.72 -1.27 -8.68
C GLY A 69 -9.25 -0.92 -8.92
N ARG A 70 -8.91 -0.19 -9.97
CA ARG A 70 -7.59 0.45 -10.18
C ARG A 70 -6.38 -0.47 -10.05
N ASP A 71 -6.50 -1.76 -10.37
CA ASP A 71 -5.39 -2.74 -10.24
C ASP A 71 -4.13 -2.28 -10.97
N THR A 72 -2.97 -2.57 -10.42
CA THR A 72 -1.67 -2.31 -11.05
C THR A 72 -1.18 -3.58 -11.76
N PRO A 73 -1.08 -3.56 -13.11
CA PRO A 73 -1.46 -2.51 -14.06
C PRO A 73 -2.87 -2.71 -14.63
N SER A 74 -3.60 -1.63 -14.86
CA SER A 74 -4.91 -1.70 -15.54
C SER A 74 -5.28 -0.41 -16.27
N PRO A 75 -6.28 -0.42 -17.16
CA PRO A 75 -6.84 0.81 -17.72
C PRO A 75 -7.48 1.72 -16.65
N GLY A 76 -8.04 1.13 -15.59
CA GLY A 76 -8.59 1.87 -14.45
C GLY A 76 -7.52 2.65 -13.70
N LEU A 77 -6.36 2.04 -13.47
CA LEU A 77 -5.18 2.70 -12.90
C LEU A 77 -4.74 3.90 -13.73
N GLU A 78 -4.60 3.74 -15.05
CA GLU A 78 -4.21 4.84 -15.95
C GLU A 78 -5.24 5.98 -15.93
N THR A 79 -6.53 5.66 -15.82
CA THR A 79 -7.60 6.66 -15.69
C THR A 79 -7.49 7.40 -14.36
N ALA A 80 -7.23 6.71 -13.26
CA ALA A 80 -6.99 7.31 -11.95
C ALA A 80 -5.74 8.20 -11.96
N ALA A 81 -4.64 7.73 -12.55
CA ALA A 81 -3.40 8.50 -12.68
C ALA A 81 -3.61 9.81 -13.47
N ASN A 82 -4.32 9.75 -14.60
CA ASN A 82 -4.65 10.94 -15.37
C ASN A 82 -5.56 11.90 -14.57
N TYR A 83 -6.55 11.38 -13.85
CA TYR A 83 -7.39 12.21 -12.98
C TYR A 83 -6.56 12.96 -11.94
N ILE A 84 -5.65 12.27 -11.25
CA ILE A 84 -4.77 12.87 -10.23
C ILE A 84 -3.89 13.95 -10.88
N ALA A 85 -3.24 13.64 -12.01
CA ALA A 85 -2.38 14.58 -12.74
C ALA A 85 -3.15 15.82 -13.19
N ASP A 86 -4.37 15.66 -13.72
CA ASP A 86 -5.23 16.77 -14.13
C ASP A 86 -5.60 17.66 -12.93
N ARG A 87 -5.92 17.08 -11.78
CA ARG A 87 -6.21 17.88 -10.56
C ARG A 87 -4.98 18.67 -10.11
N LEU A 88 -3.79 18.06 -10.05
CA LEU A 88 -2.55 18.74 -9.68
C LEU A 88 -2.18 19.84 -10.69
N MET A 89 -2.40 19.61 -11.97
CA MET A 89 -2.20 20.61 -13.03
C MET A 89 -3.20 21.79 -12.90
N GLU A 90 -4.47 21.52 -12.65
CA GLU A 90 -5.49 22.57 -12.42
C GLU A 90 -5.19 23.43 -11.19
N MET A 91 -4.53 22.88 -10.18
CA MET A 91 -4.03 23.61 -9.01
C MET A 91 -2.81 24.49 -9.34
N GLY A 92 -2.23 24.36 -10.53
CA GLY A 92 -1.04 25.13 -10.94
C GLY A 92 0.27 24.60 -10.35
N LEU A 93 0.29 23.35 -9.85
CA LEU A 93 1.50 22.71 -9.38
C LEU A 93 2.42 22.36 -10.56
N LYS A 94 3.71 22.27 -10.30
CA LYS A 94 4.69 21.93 -11.33
C LYS A 94 4.80 20.41 -11.49
N PRO A 95 4.88 19.89 -12.72
CA PRO A 95 5.22 18.50 -12.94
C PRO A 95 6.63 18.19 -12.41
N LEU A 96 6.81 17.00 -11.82
CA LEU A 96 8.10 16.54 -11.30
C LEU A 96 8.40 15.08 -11.66
N GLY A 97 7.68 14.51 -12.60
CA GLY A 97 7.93 13.18 -13.16
C GLY A 97 8.90 13.19 -14.35
N ASP A 98 8.88 12.11 -15.13
CA ASP A 98 9.77 11.93 -16.28
C ASP A 98 9.52 12.97 -17.37
N ASN A 99 10.58 13.51 -17.96
CA ASN A 99 10.51 14.44 -19.10
C ASN A 99 9.59 15.64 -18.88
N ASP A 100 9.61 16.23 -17.70
CA ASP A 100 8.77 17.38 -17.31
C ASP A 100 7.25 17.08 -17.36
N THR A 101 6.84 15.82 -17.17
CA THR A 101 5.45 15.40 -16.99
C THR A 101 5.13 15.18 -15.52
N PHE A 102 3.87 14.91 -15.18
CA PHE A 102 3.48 14.49 -13.84
C PHE A 102 3.77 13.00 -13.58
N PHE A 103 4.16 12.22 -14.58
CA PHE A 103 4.28 10.77 -14.49
C PHE A 103 5.74 10.34 -14.34
N GLN A 104 6.01 9.48 -13.37
CA GLN A 104 7.23 8.68 -13.29
C GLN A 104 6.84 7.23 -13.55
N ARG A 105 7.28 6.68 -14.68
CA ARG A 105 6.92 5.32 -15.07
C ARG A 105 8.00 4.31 -14.69
N PHE A 106 7.59 3.19 -14.11
CA PHE A 106 8.51 2.16 -13.67
C PHE A 106 8.26 0.81 -14.37
N PRO A 107 9.31 0.00 -14.59
CA PRO A 107 9.16 -1.32 -15.16
C PRO A 107 8.46 -2.24 -14.17
N TYR A 108 7.43 -2.91 -14.62
CA TYR A 108 6.66 -3.87 -13.82
C TYR A 108 6.33 -5.11 -14.64
N VAL A 109 6.52 -6.28 -14.06
CA VAL A 109 6.16 -7.56 -14.66
C VAL A 109 4.97 -8.14 -13.93
N SER A 110 3.82 -8.18 -14.59
CA SER A 110 2.63 -8.83 -14.03
C SER A 110 2.56 -10.30 -14.43
N THR A 111 2.03 -11.09 -13.53
CA THR A 111 1.64 -12.47 -13.77
C THR A 111 0.15 -12.58 -13.56
N THR A 112 -0.61 -12.72 -14.63
CA THR A 112 -2.07 -12.73 -14.59
C THR A 112 -2.60 -14.13 -14.90
N MET A 113 -3.53 -14.60 -14.08
CA MET A 113 -4.22 -15.88 -14.30
C MET A 113 -5.15 -15.81 -15.50
N VAL A 114 -5.03 -16.79 -16.43
CA VAL A 114 -5.90 -16.89 -17.60
C VAL A 114 -7.20 -17.58 -17.21
N LYS A 115 -8.17 -16.81 -16.69
CA LYS A 115 -9.45 -17.33 -16.16
C LYS A 115 -10.20 -18.28 -17.12
N GLN A 116 -10.13 -18.03 -18.44
CA GLN A 116 -10.78 -18.86 -19.46
C GLN A 116 -10.16 -20.25 -19.62
N SER A 117 -8.94 -20.44 -19.12
CA SER A 117 -8.20 -21.70 -19.21
C SER A 117 -8.12 -22.44 -17.86
N LEU A 118 -8.82 -21.91 -16.84
CA LEU A 118 -8.91 -22.59 -15.57
C LEU A 118 -9.65 -23.92 -15.73
N ALA A 119 -9.06 -24.98 -15.20
CA ALA A 119 -9.70 -26.28 -15.14
C ALA A 119 -9.34 -26.98 -13.82
N PHE A 120 -10.35 -27.47 -13.14
CA PHE A 120 -10.17 -28.37 -12.01
C PHE A 120 -10.99 -29.63 -12.23
N ASN A 121 -10.30 -30.75 -12.29
CA ASN A 121 -10.92 -32.05 -12.42
C ASN A 121 -10.42 -32.96 -11.29
N TYR A 122 -11.30 -33.78 -10.78
CA TYR A 122 -10.89 -34.86 -9.89
C TYR A 122 -11.53 -36.19 -10.31
N ARG A 123 -10.84 -37.29 -10.01
CA ARG A 123 -11.32 -38.65 -10.25
C ARG A 123 -11.46 -39.35 -8.91
N THR A 124 -12.54 -40.12 -8.76
CA THR A 124 -12.86 -40.99 -7.63
C THR A 124 -13.28 -42.36 -8.17
N PRO A 125 -13.48 -43.40 -7.33
CA PRO A 125 -14.12 -44.64 -7.76
C PRO A 125 -15.48 -44.48 -8.42
N GLY A 126 -16.18 -43.38 -8.11
CA GLY A 126 -17.47 -43.02 -8.72
C GLY A 126 -17.38 -42.40 -10.11
N GLY A 127 -16.19 -42.11 -10.61
CA GLY A 127 -15.95 -41.47 -11.90
C GLY A 127 -15.13 -40.19 -11.83
N GLN A 128 -15.02 -39.52 -12.99
CA GLN A 128 -14.36 -38.24 -13.12
C GLN A 128 -15.39 -37.12 -13.07
N LYS A 129 -15.03 -36.02 -12.40
CA LYS A 129 -15.82 -34.79 -12.33
C LYS A 129 -14.97 -33.60 -12.72
N SER A 130 -15.56 -32.70 -13.52
CA SER A 130 -15.01 -31.38 -13.85
C SER A 130 -15.79 -30.33 -13.08
N LEU A 131 -15.09 -29.37 -12.48
CA LEU A 131 -15.67 -28.34 -11.64
C LEU A 131 -15.65 -27.01 -12.38
N GLU A 132 -16.61 -26.14 -12.02
CA GLU A 132 -16.78 -24.81 -12.58
C GLU A 132 -16.22 -23.76 -11.59
N TYR A 133 -15.30 -22.90 -12.09
CA TYR A 133 -14.70 -21.81 -11.30
C TYR A 133 -15.77 -20.82 -10.82
N ALA A 134 -15.59 -20.27 -9.62
CA ALA A 134 -16.51 -19.34 -8.94
C ALA A 134 -17.90 -19.91 -8.60
N LYS A 135 -18.06 -21.23 -8.73
CA LYS A 135 -19.29 -21.95 -8.35
C LYS A 135 -18.97 -23.18 -7.50
N ASP A 136 -18.14 -24.06 -8.04
CA ASP A 136 -17.76 -25.32 -7.40
C ASP A 136 -16.42 -25.18 -6.68
N TYR A 137 -15.56 -24.27 -7.13
CA TYR A 137 -14.26 -24.00 -6.52
C TYR A 137 -13.77 -22.57 -6.76
N TRP A 138 -12.85 -22.12 -5.89
CA TRP A 138 -12.07 -20.90 -6.01
C TRP A 138 -10.60 -21.26 -5.93
N VAL A 139 -9.72 -20.48 -6.53
CA VAL A 139 -8.28 -20.76 -6.57
C VAL A 139 -7.47 -19.50 -6.33
N ILE A 140 -6.51 -19.59 -5.39
CA ILE A 140 -5.38 -18.69 -5.28
C ILE A 140 -4.27 -19.31 -6.12
N PRO A 141 -3.75 -18.59 -7.13
CA PRO A 141 -2.82 -19.17 -8.07
C PRO A 141 -1.49 -19.56 -7.42
N GLY A 142 -0.84 -20.57 -7.98
CA GLY A 142 0.50 -21.04 -7.67
C GLY A 142 1.09 -21.68 -8.92
N GLN A 143 2.07 -22.57 -8.78
CA GLN A 143 2.54 -23.33 -9.93
C GLN A 143 1.45 -24.27 -10.44
N GLU A 144 1.40 -24.48 -11.76
CA GLU A 144 0.44 -25.39 -12.37
C GLU A 144 0.66 -26.84 -11.86
N ILE A 145 -0.42 -27.50 -11.44
CA ILE A 145 -0.34 -28.93 -11.10
C ILE A 145 -0.39 -29.71 -12.41
N ALA A 146 0.72 -30.35 -12.75
CA ALA A 146 0.75 -31.28 -13.88
C ALA A 146 -0.04 -32.56 -13.53
N SER A 147 -1.01 -32.89 -14.40
CA SER A 147 -1.89 -34.04 -14.51
C SER A 147 -1.85 -35.17 -13.44
N ASP A 148 -3.04 -35.56 -12.97
CA ASP A 148 -3.34 -36.76 -12.15
C ASP A 148 -2.48 -36.89 -10.87
N ALA A 149 -2.34 -35.80 -10.12
CA ALA A 149 -1.64 -35.84 -8.85
C ALA A 149 -2.39 -36.72 -7.83
N GLU A 150 -1.68 -37.60 -7.16
CA GLU A 150 -2.20 -38.36 -6.01
C GLU A 150 -2.61 -37.41 -4.88
N VAL A 151 -3.52 -37.88 -4.06
CA VAL A 151 -4.11 -37.09 -2.99
C VAL A 151 -3.76 -37.68 -1.62
N VAL A 152 -3.46 -36.79 -0.68
CA VAL A 152 -3.25 -37.09 0.73
C VAL A 152 -4.28 -36.32 1.55
N PHE A 153 -4.93 -36.98 2.49
CA PHE A 153 -5.76 -36.32 3.48
C PHE A 153 -4.89 -35.91 4.68
N GLY A 154 -4.74 -34.61 4.89
CA GLY A 154 -3.92 -34.00 5.93
C GLY A 154 -4.66 -33.68 7.23
N GLY A 155 -5.94 -34.00 7.30
CA GLY A 155 -6.75 -33.79 8.49
C GLY A 155 -7.42 -32.42 8.54
N TYR A 156 -7.55 -31.91 9.76
CA TYR A 156 -8.16 -30.60 10.03
C TYR A 156 -7.13 -29.48 9.89
N ALA A 157 -7.49 -28.39 9.23
CA ALA A 157 -6.56 -27.29 8.89
C ALA A 157 -5.89 -26.64 10.11
N GLY A 158 -6.64 -26.42 11.21
CA GLY A 158 -6.11 -25.86 12.45
C GLY A 158 -5.23 -26.82 13.26
N ASN A 159 -5.15 -28.09 12.87
CA ASN A 159 -4.29 -29.09 13.51
C ASN A 159 -3.83 -30.15 12.48
N PRO A 160 -2.97 -29.77 11.52
CA PRO A 160 -2.47 -30.69 10.51
C PRO A 160 -1.73 -31.87 11.15
N VAL A 161 -1.79 -33.04 10.50
CA VAL A 161 -1.07 -34.23 10.99
C VAL A 161 0.45 -34.01 10.93
N SER A 162 1.15 -34.47 11.95
CA SER A 162 2.60 -34.24 12.15
C SER A 162 3.50 -34.96 11.14
N ASP A 163 3.02 -36.02 10.48
CA ASP A 163 3.79 -36.80 9.50
C ASP A 163 3.54 -36.43 8.05
N LEU A 164 2.86 -35.28 7.81
CA LEU A 164 2.53 -34.76 6.48
C LEU A 164 3.77 -34.65 5.57
N ASN A 165 4.90 -34.29 6.15
CA ASN A 165 6.18 -34.12 5.45
C ASN A 165 6.67 -35.36 4.67
N PHE A 166 6.29 -36.55 5.06
CA PHE A 166 6.73 -37.81 4.41
C PHE A 166 5.76 -38.24 3.32
N GLU A 167 4.46 -37.92 3.44
CA GLU A 167 3.42 -38.46 2.58
C GLU A 167 2.97 -37.49 1.47
N ALA A 168 3.18 -36.18 1.64
CA ALA A 168 2.63 -35.15 0.74
C ALA A 168 3.55 -34.77 -0.43
N THR A 169 4.80 -35.24 -0.46
CA THR A 169 5.74 -34.86 -1.55
C THR A 169 5.18 -35.22 -2.93
N ASN A 170 5.08 -34.22 -3.81
CA ASN A 170 4.51 -34.29 -5.15
C ASN A 170 3.03 -34.72 -5.19
N LYS A 171 2.29 -34.55 -4.11
CA LYS A 171 0.87 -34.86 -4.02
C LYS A 171 0.05 -33.61 -3.70
N VAL A 172 -1.26 -33.66 -3.91
CA VAL A 172 -2.23 -32.67 -3.44
C VAL A 172 -2.65 -33.02 -2.03
N VAL A 173 -2.65 -32.03 -1.13
CA VAL A 173 -3.12 -32.23 0.24
C VAL A 173 -4.54 -31.71 0.40
N LEU A 174 -5.41 -32.53 0.97
CA LEU A 174 -6.77 -32.13 1.39
C LEU A 174 -6.78 -31.81 2.87
N PHE A 175 -7.35 -30.68 3.23
CA PHE A 175 -7.67 -30.30 4.58
C PHE A 175 -9.18 -30.05 4.74
N THR A 176 -9.72 -30.36 5.90
CA THR A 176 -11.07 -29.92 6.29
C THR A 176 -10.97 -28.64 7.12
N THR A 177 -12.03 -27.83 7.08
CA THR A 177 -12.17 -26.66 7.95
C THR A 177 -13.47 -26.75 8.73
N THR A 178 -13.61 -26.02 9.84
CA THR A 178 -14.92 -25.86 10.51
C THR A 178 -15.67 -24.67 9.92
N GLY A 179 -16.98 -24.75 9.88
CA GLY A 179 -17.86 -23.89 9.14
C GLY A 179 -18.18 -22.52 9.73
N ASN A 180 -17.23 -21.76 10.26
CA ASN A 180 -17.50 -20.37 10.61
C ASN A 180 -16.26 -19.46 10.45
N PRO A 181 -16.05 -18.88 9.26
CA PRO A 181 -14.88 -18.05 8.97
C PRO A 181 -14.87 -16.66 9.62
N VAL A 182 -15.78 -16.33 10.51
CA VAL A 182 -15.96 -14.95 10.99
C VAL A 182 -15.01 -14.55 12.13
N GLN A 183 -14.26 -15.48 12.74
CA GLN A 183 -13.28 -15.14 13.79
C GLN A 183 -12.09 -16.14 13.80
N GLY A 184 -11.04 -15.88 13.06
CA GLY A 184 -9.75 -16.57 13.23
C GLY A 184 -9.35 -17.61 12.18
N ASP A 185 -10.15 -17.87 11.16
CA ASP A 185 -9.92 -18.98 10.22
C ASP A 185 -8.75 -18.75 9.23
N GLY A 186 -8.34 -17.51 9.00
CA GLY A 186 -7.19 -17.20 8.16
C GLY A 186 -5.89 -17.83 8.68
N GLU A 187 -5.64 -17.80 9.98
CA GLU A 187 -4.45 -18.40 10.61
C GLU A 187 -4.43 -19.92 10.47
N GLU A 188 -5.59 -20.59 10.62
CA GLU A 188 -5.69 -22.04 10.46
C GLU A 188 -5.40 -22.47 9.02
N LEU A 189 -5.99 -21.79 8.04
CA LEU A 189 -5.74 -22.05 6.62
C LEU A 189 -4.30 -21.75 6.24
N LEU A 190 -3.74 -20.66 6.76
CA LEU A 190 -2.34 -20.29 6.56
C LEU A 190 -1.39 -21.33 7.16
N SER A 191 -1.64 -21.79 8.38
CA SER A 191 -0.86 -22.85 9.04
C SER A 191 -0.88 -24.17 8.23
N ALA A 192 -2.05 -24.57 7.76
CA ALA A 192 -2.20 -25.78 6.93
C ALA A 192 -1.49 -25.64 5.57
N PHE A 193 -1.58 -24.46 4.93
CA PHE A 193 -0.84 -24.16 3.72
C PHE A 193 0.67 -24.23 3.92
N GLN A 194 1.19 -23.62 4.98
CA GLN A 194 2.61 -23.65 5.30
C GLN A 194 3.11 -25.09 5.53
N ALA A 195 2.32 -25.90 6.26
CA ALA A 195 2.65 -27.32 6.49
C ALA A 195 2.71 -28.10 5.17
N ALA A 196 1.76 -27.89 4.25
CA ALA A 196 1.76 -28.54 2.94
C ALA A 196 2.91 -28.08 2.05
N ALA A 197 3.22 -26.80 2.04
CA ALA A 197 4.33 -26.23 1.28
C ALA A 197 5.68 -26.78 1.78
N GLN A 198 5.89 -26.84 3.10
CA GLN A 198 7.08 -27.46 3.72
C GLN A 198 7.19 -28.96 3.37
N ALA A 199 6.06 -29.66 3.28
CA ALA A 199 5.98 -31.06 2.86
C ALA A 199 6.20 -31.27 1.35
N ARG A 200 6.47 -30.21 0.58
CA ARG A 200 6.65 -30.25 -0.88
C ARG A 200 5.42 -30.77 -1.64
N ALA A 201 4.24 -30.47 -1.12
CA ALA A 201 3.00 -30.69 -1.86
C ALA A 201 3.02 -29.92 -3.18
N VAL A 202 2.22 -30.34 -4.15
CA VAL A 202 2.04 -29.64 -5.44
C VAL A 202 0.74 -28.86 -5.50
N GLY A 203 -0.06 -28.88 -4.43
CA GLY A 203 -1.27 -28.10 -4.27
C GLY A 203 -1.97 -28.40 -2.95
N VAL A 204 -2.79 -27.47 -2.50
CA VAL A 204 -3.63 -27.59 -1.31
C VAL A 204 -5.09 -27.42 -1.70
N VAL A 205 -5.95 -28.28 -1.18
CA VAL A 205 -7.39 -28.20 -1.35
C VAL A 205 -8.05 -28.16 0.00
N PHE A 206 -8.76 -27.06 0.29
CA PHE A 206 -9.57 -26.90 1.47
C PHE A 206 -11.01 -27.37 1.19
N LEU A 207 -11.47 -28.32 1.99
CA LEU A 207 -12.83 -28.82 2.00
C LEU A 207 -13.64 -27.97 2.98
N LEU A 208 -14.18 -26.89 2.46
CA LEU A 208 -14.89 -25.88 3.25
C LEU A 208 -16.30 -26.38 3.57
N ASP A 209 -16.72 -26.34 4.81
CA ASP A 209 -18.07 -26.76 5.23
C ASP A 209 -18.98 -25.58 5.61
N GLY A 210 -18.52 -24.35 5.37
CA GLY A 210 -19.24 -23.11 5.63
C GLY A 210 -20.21 -22.69 4.53
N THR A 211 -21.04 -21.73 4.86
CA THR A 211 -21.97 -21.13 3.89
C THR A 211 -21.32 -20.15 2.93
N ASN A 212 -20.04 -19.82 3.14
CA ASN A 212 -19.37 -18.70 2.47
C ASN A 212 -17.94 -19.03 2.02
N THR A 213 -17.80 -20.06 1.18
CA THR A 213 -16.51 -20.55 0.64
C THR A 213 -15.68 -19.45 -0.04
N ALA A 214 -16.33 -18.55 -0.79
CA ALA A 214 -15.66 -17.47 -1.49
C ALA A 214 -14.95 -16.54 -0.51
N ASP A 215 -15.63 -16.11 0.54
CA ASP A 215 -15.09 -15.17 1.51
C ASP A 215 -13.93 -15.78 2.33
N SER A 216 -14.00 -17.08 2.67
CA SER A 216 -12.88 -17.78 3.35
C SER A 216 -11.60 -17.83 2.50
N ILE A 217 -11.73 -18.02 1.19
CA ILE A 217 -10.57 -17.99 0.27
C ILE A 217 -10.09 -16.56 0.04
N LEU A 218 -10.98 -15.57 0.05
CA LEU A 218 -10.62 -14.16 0.02
C LEU A 218 -9.83 -13.74 1.24
N ASP A 219 -10.29 -14.11 2.44
CA ASP A 219 -9.61 -13.81 3.70
C ASP A 219 -8.21 -14.45 3.72
N LEU A 220 -8.08 -15.69 3.22
CA LEU A 220 -6.77 -16.34 3.08
C LEU A 220 -5.88 -15.64 2.07
N ALA A 221 -6.41 -15.23 0.90
CA ALA A 221 -5.64 -14.51 -0.12
C ALA A 221 -5.10 -13.18 0.43
N SER A 222 -5.96 -12.40 1.08
CA SER A 222 -5.59 -11.13 1.71
C SER A 222 -4.55 -11.33 2.83
N GLY A 223 -4.70 -12.37 3.65
CA GLY A 223 -3.72 -12.71 4.68
C GLY A 223 -2.35 -13.12 4.12
N LEU A 224 -2.31 -13.81 2.99
CA LEU A 224 -1.06 -14.18 2.30
C LEU A 224 -0.38 -12.95 1.68
N GLU A 225 -1.14 -12.08 1.06
CA GLU A 225 -0.65 -10.81 0.49
C GLU A 225 -0.13 -9.90 1.60
N GLY A 226 -0.90 -9.68 2.66
CA GLY A 226 -0.50 -8.87 3.81
C GLY A 226 0.74 -9.40 4.54
N ALA A 227 0.97 -10.72 4.53
CA ALA A 227 2.18 -11.33 5.07
C ALA A 227 3.37 -11.36 4.08
N GLY A 228 3.21 -10.84 2.86
CA GLY A 228 4.24 -10.90 1.81
C GLY A 228 4.60 -12.33 1.38
N LEU A 229 3.70 -13.29 1.59
CA LEU A 229 3.96 -14.70 1.34
C LEU A 229 3.64 -15.07 -0.10
N ALA A 230 4.67 -15.49 -0.84
CA ALA A 230 4.47 -16.09 -2.16
C ALA A 230 3.74 -17.44 -2.04
N THR A 231 2.84 -17.71 -3.00
CA THR A 231 2.14 -19.00 -3.11
C THR A 231 2.87 -19.91 -4.11
N PRO A 232 3.88 -20.71 -3.66
CA PRO A 232 4.63 -21.57 -4.58
C PRO A 232 3.77 -22.71 -5.15
N ILE A 233 2.62 -23.00 -4.54
CA ILE A 233 1.67 -24.03 -4.95
C ILE A 233 0.24 -23.46 -4.96
N PRO A 234 -0.65 -23.94 -5.85
CA PRO A 234 -2.03 -23.46 -5.88
C PRO A 234 -2.79 -23.84 -4.62
N ILE A 235 -3.62 -22.93 -4.16
CA ILE A 235 -4.56 -23.11 -3.06
C ILE A 235 -5.98 -23.10 -3.62
N ILE A 236 -6.76 -24.12 -3.30
CA ILE A 236 -8.10 -24.31 -3.84
C ILE A 236 -9.08 -24.46 -2.67
N GLY A 237 -10.13 -23.66 -2.69
CA GLY A 237 -11.30 -23.85 -1.83
C GLY A 237 -12.42 -24.54 -2.60
N LEU A 238 -12.93 -25.64 -2.12
CA LEU A 238 -14.10 -26.28 -2.69
C LEU A 238 -15.37 -25.78 -2.05
N SER A 239 -16.42 -25.62 -2.86
CA SER A 239 -17.75 -25.30 -2.36
C SER A 239 -18.21 -26.35 -1.33
N ASN A 240 -19.13 -25.94 -0.46
CA ASN A 240 -19.74 -26.82 0.52
C ASN A 240 -20.31 -28.12 -0.11
N ALA A 241 -20.97 -27.98 -1.29
CA ALA A 241 -21.51 -29.13 -2.01
C ALA A 241 -20.44 -30.13 -2.45
N GLU A 242 -19.32 -29.64 -3.01
CA GLU A 242 -18.21 -30.48 -3.45
C GLU A 242 -17.41 -31.07 -2.28
N SER A 243 -17.19 -30.27 -1.24
CA SER A 243 -16.56 -30.71 0.01
C SER A 243 -17.31 -31.87 0.64
N LYS A 244 -18.63 -31.78 0.72
CA LYS A 244 -19.49 -32.87 1.23
C LYS A 244 -19.34 -34.18 0.43
N ILE A 245 -19.30 -34.08 -0.91
CA ILE A 245 -19.13 -35.24 -1.79
C ILE A 245 -17.77 -35.92 -1.53
N LEU A 246 -16.70 -35.13 -1.47
CA LEU A 246 -15.37 -35.68 -1.23
C LEU A 246 -15.22 -36.24 0.18
N LEU A 247 -15.70 -35.58 1.21
CA LEU A 247 -15.68 -36.07 2.60
C LEU A 247 -16.40 -37.42 2.72
N GLN A 248 -17.59 -37.55 2.11
CA GLN A 248 -18.32 -38.81 2.06
C GLN A 248 -17.53 -39.90 1.32
N THR A 249 -16.85 -39.55 0.23
CA THR A 249 -16.02 -40.49 -0.55
C THR A 249 -14.83 -41.04 0.23
N ILE A 250 -14.22 -40.21 1.09
CA ILE A 250 -13.07 -40.61 1.91
C ILE A 250 -13.47 -41.14 3.30
N GLY A 251 -14.77 -41.19 3.60
CA GLY A 251 -15.30 -41.72 4.86
C GLY A 251 -15.15 -40.77 6.06
N VAL A 252 -14.97 -39.49 5.82
CA VAL A 252 -14.94 -38.44 6.86
C VAL A 252 -16.35 -37.91 7.07
N PRO A 253 -16.82 -37.77 8.34
CA PRO A 253 -18.15 -37.21 8.64
C PRO A 253 -18.31 -35.77 8.11
N TYR A 254 -19.55 -35.41 7.81
CA TYR A 254 -19.94 -34.07 7.44
C TYR A 254 -21.07 -33.58 8.35
N PRO A 255 -21.02 -32.40 8.99
CA PRO A 255 -19.87 -31.45 8.95
C PRO A 255 -18.61 -32.02 9.59
N ALA A 256 -17.47 -31.56 9.09
CA ALA A 256 -16.17 -31.91 9.65
C ALA A 256 -15.94 -31.15 10.98
N SER A 257 -15.20 -31.75 11.90
CA SER A 257 -14.75 -31.12 13.15
C SER A 257 -13.35 -31.60 13.52
N PRO A 258 -12.59 -30.90 14.36
CA PRO A 258 -11.28 -31.36 14.80
C PRO A 258 -11.27 -32.79 15.34
N GLU A 259 -12.31 -33.17 16.08
CA GLU A 259 -12.40 -34.50 16.71
C GLU A 259 -12.70 -35.62 15.71
N ASN A 260 -13.40 -35.32 14.60
CA ASN A 260 -13.85 -36.34 13.64
C ASN A 260 -13.11 -36.32 12.30
N SER A 261 -12.24 -35.33 12.05
CA SER A 261 -11.55 -35.16 10.78
C SER A 261 -10.00 -35.15 10.86
N THR A 262 -9.42 -35.31 12.06
CA THR A 262 -7.98 -35.43 12.24
C THR A 262 -7.59 -36.90 12.41
N PRO A 263 -7.03 -37.58 11.39
CA PRO A 263 -6.53 -38.93 11.54
C PRO A 263 -5.22 -38.92 12.35
N PRO A 264 -4.80 -40.10 12.92
CA PRO A 264 -3.56 -40.18 13.68
C PRO A 264 -2.30 -39.97 12.82
N SER A 265 -2.43 -40.07 11.50
CA SER A 265 -1.34 -39.87 10.52
C SER A 265 -1.95 -39.43 9.17
N ALA A 266 -1.10 -38.89 8.30
CA ALA A 266 -1.50 -38.56 6.93
C ALA A 266 -1.98 -39.81 6.17
N VAL A 267 -3.09 -39.69 5.44
CA VAL A 267 -3.69 -40.83 4.73
C VAL A 267 -3.62 -40.60 3.22
N THR A 268 -2.78 -41.39 2.53
CA THR A 268 -2.79 -41.41 1.07
C THR A 268 -4.10 -42.01 0.55
N LEU A 269 -4.70 -41.34 -0.43
CA LEU A 269 -5.97 -41.70 -1.06
C LEU A 269 -5.74 -42.15 -2.52
N PRO A 270 -5.19 -43.34 -2.76
CA PRO A 270 -4.75 -43.76 -4.10
C PRO A 270 -5.90 -43.89 -5.11
N GLN A 271 -7.15 -43.93 -4.62
CA GLN A 271 -8.36 -43.96 -5.45
C GLN A 271 -8.82 -42.56 -5.93
N ILE A 272 -8.16 -41.48 -5.46
CA ILE A 272 -8.48 -40.10 -5.81
C ILE A 272 -7.28 -39.48 -6.49
N THR A 273 -7.50 -38.86 -7.64
CA THR A 273 -6.51 -38.03 -8.32
C THR A 273 -7.10 -36.67 -8.64
N MET A 274 -6.27 -35.65 -8.66
CA MET A 274 -6.66 -34.27 -8.96
C MET A 274 -5.77 -33.68 -10.05
N ASN A 275 -6.39 -32.86 -10.90
CA ASN A 275 -5.72 -32.11 -11.93
C ASN A 275 -6.23 -30.67 -11.88
N VAL A 276 -5.31 -29.74 -11.69
CA VAL A 276 -5.60 -28.31 -11.71
C VAL A 276 -4.74 -27.67 -12.77
N SER A 277 -5.40 -26.96 -13.68
CA SER A 277 -4.75 -26.09 -14.65
C SER A 277 -5.12 -24.65 -14.31
N ALA A 278 -4.13 -23.86 -13.99
CA ALA A 278 -4.25 -22.42 -13.71
C ALA A 278 -3.14 -21.68 -14.45
N PRO A 279 -3.18 -21.62 -15.80
CA PRO A 279 -2.12 -21.03 -16.58
C PRO A 279 -2.02 -19.52 -16.36
N PHE A 280 -0.79 -19.03 -16.40
CA PHE A 280 -0.45 -17.62 -16.25
C PHE A 280 0.01 -17.01 -17.56
N GLN A 281 -0.29 -15.75 -17.73
CA GLN A 281 0.32 -14.89 -18.73
C GLN A 281 1.26 -13.92 -18.02
N VAL A 282 2.52 -13.91 -18.45
CA VAL A 282 3.51 -12.93 -18.01
C VAL A 282 3.50 -11.76 -19.01
N SER A 283 3.40 -10.54 -18.51
CA SER A 283 3.37 -9.33 -19.34
C SER A 283 4.21 -8.22 -18.71
N GLU A 284 4.91 -7.46 -19.57
CA GLU A 284 5.69 -6.30 -19.15
C GLU A 284 4.86 -5.02 -19.27
N HIS A 285 4.93 -4.16 -18.28
CA HIS A 285 4.16 -2.93 -18.15
C HIS A 285 5.03 -1.79 -17.62
N THR A 286 4.50 -0.58 -17.70
CA THR A 286 5.13 0.61 -17.14
C THR A 286 4.10 1.48 -16.42
N PRO A 287 3.54 1.02 -15.27
CA PRO A 287 2.59 1.81 -14.51
C PRO A 287 3.24 3.10 -13.99
N PRO A 288 2.46 4.16 -13.76
CA PRO A 288 2.97 5.45 -13.32
C PRO A 288 2.85 5.66 -11.81
N ASN A 289 3.84 6.33 -11.20
CA ASN A 289 3.60 7.24 -10.11
C ASN A 289 3.17 8.61 -10.66
N VAL A 290 2.44 9.41 -9.89
CA VAL A 290 2.07 10.78 -10.25
C VAL A 290 2.72 11.74 -9.26
N ILE A 291 3.54 12.68 -9.77
CA ILE A 291 4.40 13.52 -8.94
C ILE A 291 4.23 14.99 -9.30
N ALA A 292 3.95 15.82 -8.29
CA ALA A 292 3.87 17.26 -8.43
C ALA A 292 4.69 18.00 -7.38
N LEU A 293 5.14 19.19 -7.73
CA LEU A 293 5.93 20.06 -6.88
C LEU A 293 5.19 21.38 -6.61
N PHE A 294 5.03 21.72 -5.33
CA PHE A 294 4.80 23.07 -4.86
C PHE A 294 6.16 23.67 -4.48
N PRO A 295 6.71 24.63 -5.26
CA PRO A 295 8.06 25.14 -5.02
C PRO A 295 8.12 26.06 -3.81
N GLY A 296 9.17 25.92 -3.02
CA GLY A 296 9.52 26.84 -1.94
C GLY A 296 10.07 28.17 -2.45
N SER A 297 10.12 29.18 -1.57
CA SER A 297 10.54 30.54 -1.90
C SER A 297 11.90 30.94 -1.32
N ASP A 298 12.38 30.28 -0.28
CA ASP A 298 13.66 30.61 0.35
C ASP A 298 14.83 30.16 -0.55
N PRO A 299 15.84 31.00 -0.78
CA PRO A 299 16.96 30.68 -1.67
C PRO A 299 17.75 29.42 -1.29
N ILE A 300 17.71 29.01 -0.01
CA ILE A 300 18.43 27.84 0.53
C ILE A 300 17.45 26.70 0.81
N LEU A 301 16.36 26.99 1.52
CA LEU A 301 15.43 25.95 1.99
C LEU A 301 14.51 25.42 0.90
N LYS A 302 14.34 26.12 -0.24
CA LYS A 302 13.51 25.65 -1.38
C LYS A 302 13.99 24.31 -1.97
N ASP A 303 15.24 23.97 -1.77
CA ASP A 303 15.84 22.71 -2.21
C ASP A 303 15.76 21.61 -1.12
N GLN A 304 15.02 21.86 -0.03
CA GLN A 304 14.59 20.86 0.95
C GLN A 304 13.13 20.48 0.70
N TYR A 305 12.88 19.17 0.59
CA TYR A 305 11.59 18.65 0.15
C TYR A 305 10.85 17.92 1.27
N ILE A 306 9.60 18.30 1.46
CA ILE A 306 8.60 17.56 2.25
C ILE A 306 7.82 16.69 1.27
N VAL A 307 7.72 15.38 1.49
CA VAL A 307 6.96 14.48 0.62
C VAL A 307 5.68 14.06 1.31
N TYR A 308 4.54 14.30 0.66
CA TYR A 308 3.28 13.62 0.96
C TYR A 308 3.13 12.45 0.01
N SER A 309 2.82 11.27 0.53
CA SER A 309 2.57 10.08 -0.28
C SER A 309 1.21 9.45 0.05
N ALA A 310 0.61 8.84 -0.95
CA ALA A 310 -0.55 7.97 -0.86
C ALA A 310 -0.57 7.07 -2.09
N HIS A 311 -0.91 5.80 -1.96
CA HIS A 311 -1.13 4.99 -3.15
C HIS A 311 -2.54 5.22 -3.71
N PHE A 312 -2.68 4.99 -5.03
CA PHE A 312 -3.95 5.21 -5.72
C PHE A 312 -4.43 3.97 -6.48
N ASP A 313 -3.66 2.90 -6.49
CA ASP A 313 -4.10 1.59 -6.96
C ASP A 313 -4.92 0.86 -5.89
N HIS A 314 -5.54 -0.26 -6.28
CA HIS A 314 -6.17 -1.22 -5.39
C HIS A 314 -6.21 -2.59 -6.08
N VAL A 315 -6.83 -3.59 -5.48
CA VAL A 315 -6.75 -4.99 -5.92
C VAL A 315 -7.54 -5.34 -7.20
N GLY A 316 -8.37 -4.45 -7.69
CA GLY A 316 -9.02 -4.63 -9.01
C GLY A 316 -10.26 -5.50 -9.01
N VAL A 317 -10.34 -6.45 -9.94
CA VAL A 317 -11.44 -7.43 -10.05
C VAL A 317 -10.96 -8.77 -9.54
N GLY A 318 -11.36 -9.09 -8.35
CA GLY A 318 -10.91 -10.27 -7.62
C GLY A 318 -11.87 -11.46 -7.65
N ILE A 319 -11.86 -12.20 -6.57
CA ILE A 319 -12.75 -13.32 -6.31
C ILE A 319 -14.13 -12.75 -5.93
N PRO A 320 -15.24 -13.23 -6.53
CA PRO A 320 -16.56 -12.74 -6.15
C PRO A 320 -16.94 -13.15 -4.73
N ASN A 321 -17.53 -12.22 -3.99
CA ASN A 321 -18.13 -12.49 -2.69
C ASN A 321 -19.43 -13.33 -2.81
N SER A 322 -20.11 -13.58 -1.70
CA SER A 322 -21.36 -14.37 -1.64
C SER A 322 -22.53 -13.77 -2.43
N THR A 323 -22.50 -12.48 -2.74
CA THR A 323 -23.51 -11.82 -3.57
C THR A 323 -23.19 -11.87 -5.07
N GLY A 324 -21.99 -12.36 -5.43
CA GLY A 324 -21.47 -12.38 -6.79
C GLY A 324 -20.72 -11.11 -7.19
N ASP A 325 -20.55 -10.17 -6.25
CA ASP A 325 -19.74 -8.98 -6.46
C ASP A 325 -18.26 -9.32 -6.37
N SER A 326 -17.49 -8.93 -7.40
CA SER A 326 -16.06 -9.18 -7.52
C SER A 326 -15.24 -7.91 -7.73
N LEU A 327 -15.88 -6.75 -7.63
CA LEU A 327 -15.25 -5.47 -7.85
C LEU A 327 -14.80 -4.87 -6.52
N TYR A 328 -13.51 -4.63 -6.41
CA TYR A 328 -12.87 -4.09 -5.21
C TYR A 328 -12.67 -2.61 -5.42
N ASN A 329 -13.61 -1.81 -4.94
CA ASN A 329 -13.60 -0.36 -5.21
C ASN A 329 -12.55 0.39 -4.38
N GLY A 330 -12.13 -0.14 -3.22
CA GLY A 330 -11.04 0.44 -2.44
C GLY A 330 -11.31 1.89 -2.04
N ALA A 331 -12.44 2.13 -1.37
CA ALA A 331 -12.83 3.49 -1.01
C ALA A 331 -12.00 4.02 0.16
N ASP A 332 -11.78 3.19 1.18
CA ASP A 332 -10.82 3.53 2.23
C ASP A 332 -9.41 3.20 1.79
N ASP A 333 -9.22 2.08 1.14
CA ASP A 333 -7.96 1.57 0.65
C ASP A 333 -7.80 1.74 -0.88
N ASN A 334 -7.17 2.81 -1.45
CA ASN A 334 -6.78 4.01 -0.71
C ASN A 334 -7.26 5.26 -1.46
N ALA A 335 -8.55 5.27 -1.89
CA ALA A 335 -9.13 6.49 -2.42
C ALA A 335 -9.22 7.59 -1.33
N SER A 336 -9.34 7.20 -0.05
CA SER A 336 -9.39 8.11 1.09
C SER A 336 -8.07 8.88 1.24
N GLY A 337 -6.93 8.19 1.32
CA GLY A 337 -5.60 8.80 1.45
C GLY A 337 -5.21 9.63 0.24
N THR A 338 -5.47 9.13 -0.98
CA THR A 338 -5.26 9.89 -2.23
C THR A 338 -6.11 11.18 -2.25
N SER A 339 -7.34 11.15 -1.74
CA SER A 339 -8.19 12.35 -1.64
C SER A 339 -7.64 13.37 -0.65
N VAL A 340 -7.10 12.91 0.48
CA VAL A 340 -6.43 13.78 1.46
C VAL A 340 -5.17 14.40 0.86
N LEU A 341 -4.38 13.64 0.10
CA LEU A 341 -3.21 14.13 -0.63
C LEU A 341 -3.61 15.25 -1.60
N LEU A 342 -4.65 15.05 -2.41
CA LEU A 342 -5.13 16.02 -3.39
C LEU A 342 -5.65 17.31 -2.73
N GLU A 343 -6.45 17.22 -1.67
CA GLU A 343 -6.96 18.40 -0.99
C GLU A 343 -5.88 19.13 -0.16
N THR A 344 -4.87 18.40 0.32
CA THR A 344 -3.66 19.01 0.91
C THR A 344 -2.88 19.78 -0.15
N ALA A 345 -2.70 19.21 -1.34
CA ALA A 345 -2.07 19.90 -2.48
C ALA A 345 -2.85 21.16 -2.89
N ALA A 346 -4.18 21.07 -2.93
CA ALA A 346 -5.06 22.22 -3.19
C ALA A 346 -4.93 23.31 -2.12
N ALA A 347 -4.76 22.95 -0.84
CA ALA A 347 -4.56 23.91 0.22
C ALA A 347 -3.21 24.64 0.09
N PHE A 348 -2.13 23.94 -0.25
CA PHE A 348 -0.84 24.57 -0.54
C PHE A 348 -0.91 25.50 -1.76
N SER A 349 -1.58 25.09 -2.84
CA SER A 349 -1.72 25.91 -4.04
C SER A 349 -2.53 27.20 -3.83
N ARG A 350 -3.40 27.24 -2.82
CA ARG A 350 -4.20 28.42 -2.45
C ARG A 350 -3.47 29.41 -1.54
N LEU A 351 -2.26 29.08 -1.08
CA LEU A 351 -1.45 30.00 -0.31
C LEU A 351 -1.11 31.22 -1.19
N PRO A 352 -1.34 32.44 -0.72
CA PRO A 352 -1.09 33.65 -1.50
C PRO A 352 0.41 33.84 -1.82
N GLU A 353 1.27 33.29 -0.99
CA GLU A 353 2.73 33.27 -1.17
C GLU A 353 3.28 31.91 -0.80
N PRO A 354 4.30 31.38 -1.53
CA PRO A 354 4.91 30.10 -1.19
C PRO A 354 5.68 30.18 0.12
N LEU A 355 5.71 29.06 0.84
CA LEU A 355 6.50 28.87 2.06
C LEU A 355 8.00 28.67 1.73
N SER A 356 8.86 28.58 2.74
CA SER A 356 10.32 28.52 2.53
C SER A 356 10.75 27.23 1.82
N ARG A 357 10.26 26.07 2.26
CA ARG A 357 10.59 24.75 1.70
C ARG A 357 9.62 24.32 0.62
N SER A 358 10.12 23.47 -0.26
CA SER A 358 9.30 22.83 -1.30
C SER A 358 8.50 21.65 -0.76
N VAL A 359 7.34 21.37 -1.40
CA VAL A 359 6.49 20.23 -1.07
C VAL A 359 6.25 19.40 -2.31
N ILE A 360 6.51 18.09 -2.20
CA ILE A 360 6.24 17.09 -3.23
C ILE A 360 4.95 16.35 -2.85
N PHE A 361 4.04 16.22 -3.81
CA PHE A 361 2.86 15.38 -3.75
C PHE A 361 3.10 14.17 -4.64
N LEU A 362 3.19 13.00 -4.03
CA LEU A 362 3.57 11.73 -4.64
C LEU A 362 2.42 10.73 -4.50
N ALA A 363 1.61 10.59 -5.54
CA ALA A 363 0.68 9.47 -5.62
C ALA A 363 1.40 8.28 -6.27
N VAL A 364 1.49 7.17 -5.56
CA VAL A 364 2.20 5.97 -6.00
C VAL A 364 1.25 4.88 -6.46
N SER A 365 1.72 3.97 -7.32
CA SER A 365 0.98 2.78 -7.72
C SER A 365 1.78 1.50 -7.46
N GLY A 366 1.10 0.36 -7.43
CA GLY A 366 1.73 -0.93 -7.14
C GLY A 366 2.06 -1.12 -5.65
N GLU A 367 1.38 -0.41 -4.77
CA GLU A 367 1.41 -0.63 -3.33
C GLU A 367 0.92 -2.04 -3.02
N GLU A 368 -0.27 -2.38 -3.52
CA GLU A 368 -0.98 -3.65 -3.42
C GLU A 368 -0.23 -4.86 -4.03
N LYS A 369 0.82 -4.58 -4.75
CA LYS A 369 1.70 -5.58 -5.39
C LYS A 369 3.08 -5.66 -4.73
N GLY A 370 3.25 -5.05 -3.55
CA GLY A 370 4.47 -5.02 -2.78
C GLY A 370 5.26 -3.72 -2.89
N LEU A 371 4.57 -2.58 -2.74
CA LEU A 371 5.14 -1.23 -2.60
C LEU A 371 6.02 -0.79 -3.80
N TRP A 372 5.71 -1.24 -5.03
CA TRP A 372 6.58 -1.05 -6.20
C TRP A 372 6.82 0.41 -6.55
N GLY A 373 5.79 1.25 -6.49
CA GLY A 373 5.89 2.65 -6.86
C GLY A 373 6.75 3.47 -5.92
N SER A 374 6.58 3.34 -4.63
CA SER A 374 7.39 4.00 -3.61
C SER A 374 8.82 3.47 -3.56
N LYS A 375 9.01 2.16 -3.77
CA LYS A 375 10.33 1.54 -3.96
C LYS A 375 11.06 2.19 -5.12
N TYR A 376 10.40 2.22 -6.30
CA TYR A 376 11.02 2.80 -7.49
C TYR A 376 11.36 4.29 -7.30
N PHE A 377 10.47 5.08 -6.69
CA PHE A 377 10.75 6.48 -6.38
C PHE A 377 11.94 6.62 -5.44
N SER A 378 12.06 5.81 -4.39
CA SER A 378 13.16 5.88 -3.43
C SER A 378 14.52 5.45 -4.04
N GLU A 379 14.51 4.61 -5.07
CA GLU A 379 15.68 4.15 -5.81
C GLU A 379 16.02 5.05 -7.02
N ASN A 380 15.03 5.73 -7.58
CA ASN A 380 15.15 6.62 -8.74
C ASN A 380 14.44 7.96 -8.47
N PRO A 381 14.83 8.69 -7.43
CA PRO A 381 14.12 9.91 -7.04
C PRO A 381 14.27 11.01 -8.09
N THR A 382 13.20 11.81 -8.25
CA THR A 382 13.18 12.93 -9.21
C THR A 382 13.83 14.21 -8.67
N VAL A 383 14.28 14.19 -7.42
CA VAL A 383 15.10 15.20 -6.73
C VAL A 383 16.23 14.49 -5.98
N PRO A 384 17.33 15.17 -5.58
CA PRO A 384 18.34 14.52 -4.75
C PRO A 384 17.72 13.92 -3.48
N LEU A 385 18.00 12.64 -3.22
CA LEU A 385 17.39 11.91 -2.11
C LEU A 385 17.75 12.54 -0.74
N GLU A 386 18.96 13.04 -0.62
CA GLU A 386 19.48 13.74 0.57
C GLU A 386 18.78 15.05 0.87
N ASP A 387 18.05 15.60 -0.10
CA ASP A 387 17.29 16.84 0.06
C ASP A 387 15.83 16.55 0.50
N ILE A 388 15.39 15.29 0.50
CA ILE A 388 14.12 14.89 1.07
C ILE A 388 14.25 14.80 2.59
N ILE A 389 13.59 15.71 3.29
CA ILE A 389 13.74 15.84 4.75
C ILE A 389 12.71 15.05 5.56
N MET A 390 11.61 14.65 4.95
CA MET A 390 10.57 13.83 5.59
C MET A 390 9.54 13.29 4.59
N ASN A 391 8.82 12.26 5.04
CA ASN A 391 7.63 11.74 4.39
C ASN A 391 6.41 11.77 5.34
N ILE A 392 5.26 12.17 4.81
CA ILE A 392 3.93 11.98 5.42
C ILE A 392 3.16 11.04 4.50
N ASN A 393 2.93 9.82 4.95
CA ASN A 393 2.17 8.83 4.21
C ASN A 393 0.71 8.78 4.68
N LEU A 394 -0.22 8.61 3.74
CA LEU A 394 -1.66 8.65 3.97
C LEU A 394 -2.28 7.40 3.36
N ASP A 395 -2.78 6.51 4.20
CA ASP A 395 -3.31 5.25 3.74
C ASP A 395 -4.41 4.76 4.68
N MET A 396 -5.59 4.44 4.11
CA MET A 396 -6.78 4.02 4.84
C MET A 396 -7.17 5.02 5.95
N VAL A 397 -7.50 6.25 5.57
CA VAL A 397 -7.75 7.35 6.52
C VAL A 397 -9.22 7.78 6.61
N GLY A 398 -10.09 7.09 5.91
CA GLY A 398 -11.52 7.42 5.80
C GLY A 398 -12.41 6.68 6.81
N ARG A 399 -11.90 5.65 7.49
CA ARG A 399 -12.64 4.86 8.48
C ARG A 399 -11.85 4.70 9.76
N ASP A 400 -12.51 4.46 10.86
CA ASP A 400 -11.88 4.27 12.16
C ASP A 400 -12.58 3.19 12.95
N PRO A 401 -11.84 2.35 13.68
CA PRO A 401 -12.42 1.49 14.71
C PRO A 401 -12.90 2.31 15.92
N GLN A 402 -12.33 3.50 16.15
CA GLN A 402 -12.73 4.43 17.21
C GLN A 402 -12.98 5.82 16.61
N PRO A 403 -14.13 6.45 16.92
CA PRO A 403 -14.46 7.77 16.40
C PRO A 403 -13.37 8.82 16.69
N ASP A 404 -13.07 9.64 15.67
CA ASP A 404 -12.11 10.75 15.75
C ASP A 404 -10.65 10.34 16.09
N THR A 405 -10.32 9.03 15.96
CA THR A 405 -8.97 8.51 16.23
C THR A 405 -8.25 8.17 14.94
N VAL A 406 -6.96 8.44 14.88
CA VAL A 406 -6.05 8.10 13.79
C VAL A 406 -4.78 7.50 14.38
N VAL A 407 -4.27 6.44 13.80
CA VAL A 407 -2.97 5.89 14.14
C VAL A 407 -1.89 6.68 13.42
N GLY A 408 -0.86 7.11 14.15
CA GLY A 408 0.34 7.72 13.61
C GLY A 408 1.52 6.76 13.75
N VAL A 409 1.68 5.85 12.79
CA VAL A 409 2.79 4.89 12.76
C VAL A 409 4.11 5.65 12.59
N GLY A 410 5.07 5.38 13.46
CA GLY A 410 6.33 6.13 13.52
C GLY A 410 6.30 7.41 14.37
N LYS A 411 5.14 7.78 14.93
CA LYS A 411 4.96 8.95 15.81
C LYS A 411 5.97 8.99 16.97
N GLN A 412 6.25 7.86 17.58
CA GLN A 412 7.16 7.74 18.71
C GLN A 412 8.64 7.86 18.32
N TYR A 413 9.00 7.58 17.07
CA TYR A 413 10.40 7.47 16.64
C TYR A 413 11.00 8.77 16.11
N THR A 414 10.15 9.72 15.74
CA THR A 414 10.54 11.03 15.19
C THR A 414 9.95 12.18 15.99
N ASN A 415 10.43 13.40 15.77
CA ASN A 415 9.79 14.60 16.33
C ASN A 415 8.50 15.00 15.60
N LEU A 416 8.12 14.28 14.54
CA LEU A 416 6.86 14.52 13.83
C LEU A 416 5.65 14.24 14.74
N GLY A 417 5.79 13.30 15.70
CA GLY A 417 4.76 13.06 16.69
C GLY A 417 4.47 14.27 17.57
N GLU A 418 5.50 14.90 18.13
CA GLU A 418 5.34 16.11 18.94
C GLU A 418 4.78 17.27 18.12
N LEU A 419 5.26 17.44 16.89
CA LEU A 419 4.75 18.48 15.97
C LEU A 419 3.27 18.25 15.64
N THR A 420 2.85 17.00 15.44
CA THR A 420 1.44 16.65 15.26
C THR A 420 0.60 17.00 16.48
N ASP A 421 1.06 16.65 17.68
CA ASP A 421 0.37 16.97 18.94
C ASP A 421 0.30 18.49 19.18
N GLU A 422 1.30 19.25 18.73
CA GLU A 422 1.28 20.71 18.78
C GLU A 422 0.21 21.30 17.85
N VAL A 423 0.14 20.81 16.60
CA VAL A 423 -0.89 21.20 15.64
C VAL A 423 -2.29 20.93 16.20
N LEU A 424 -2.53 19.77 16.78
CA LEU A 424 -3.82 19.42 17.37
C LEU A 424 -4.18 20.30 18.58
N ARG A 425 -3.20 20.68 19.40
CA ARG A 425 -3.41 21.63 20.51
C ARG A 425 -3.77 23.04 20.04
N GLU A 426 -3.16 23.50 18.95
CA GLU A 426 -3.42 24.81 18.37
C GLU A 426 -4.75 24.85 17.58
N HIS A 427 -5.19 23.71 17.09
CA HIS A 427 -6.41 23.58 16.28
C HIS A 427 -7.42 22.60 16.90
N PRO A 428 -7.94 22.85 18.11
CA PRO A 428 -8.83 21.90 18.81
C PRO A 428 -10.14 21.62 18.08
N ALA A 429 -10.52 22.48 17.12
CA ALA A 429 -11.69 22.28 16.28
C ALA A 429 -11.54 21.08 15.30
N LEU A 430 -10.32 20.57 15.09
CA LEU A 430 -10.08 19.36 14.31
C LEU A 430 -10.66 18.13 14.98
N ARG A 431 -10.74 18.09 16.31
CA ARG A 431 -11.33 16.95 17.06
C ARG A 431 -10.74 15.60 16.62
N ILE A 432 -9.44 15.54 16.41
CA ILE A 432 -8.71 14.31 16.07
C ILE A 432 -7.77 13.99 17.23
N THR A 433 -7.66 12.71 17.53
CA THR A 433 -6.63 12.17 18.43
C THR A 433 -5.71 11.29 17.59
N VAL A 434 -4.41 11.58 17.60
CA VAL A 434 -3.42 10.73 16.94
C VAL A 434 -2.74 9.87 18.00
N ILE A 435 -2.95 8.56 17.93
CA ILE A 435 -2.34 7.57 18.82
C ILE A 435 -1.14 6.89 18.17
N GLU A 436 -0.29 6.28 18.97
CA GLU A 436 0.71 5.32 18.50
C GLU A 436 0.01 4.04 18.03
N ASP A 437 0.72 3.20 17.27
CA ASP A 437 0.22 1.91 16.85
C ASP A 437 -0.22 1.09 18.08
N PRO A 438 -1.52 0.74 18.22
CA PRO A 438 -2.03 -0.02 19.35
C PRO A 438 -1.71 -1.51 19.28
N GLU A 439 -1.38 -2.02 18.08
CA GLU A 439 -1.16 -3.43 17.75
C GLU A 439 0.16 -3.60 16.96
N PRO A 440 1.32 -3.27 17.56
CA PRO A 440 2.61 -3.29 16.86
C PRO A 440 3.01 -4.70 16.37
N GLU A 441 2.40 -5.76 16.90
CA GLU A 441 2.53 -7.13 16.42
C GLU A 441 1.97 -7.34 15.00
N ASP A 442 1.02 -6.53 14.56
CA ASP A 442 0.46 -6.54 13.21
C ASP A 442 1.39 -5.90 12.18
N GLN A 443 2.51 -5.35 12.66
CA GLN A 443 3.60 -4.85 11.84
C GLN A 443 3.19 -3.76 10.82
N LEU A 444 2.22 -2.90 11.15
CA LEU A 444 1.78 -1.77 10.30
C LEU A 444 2.95 -0.90 9.82
N PHE A 445 4.05 -0.91 10.59
CA PHE A 445 5.28 -0.21 10.23
C PHE A 445 5.90 -0.65 8.90
N PHE A 446 5.59 -1.85 8.40
CA PHE A 446 6.12 -2.41 7.15
C PHE A 446 5.09 -2.48 6.01
N ARG A 447 3.86 -2.01 6.26
CA ARG A 447 2.72 -2.32 5.42
C ARG A 447 2.22 -1.14 4.59
N SER A 448 3.03 -0.09 4.38
CA SER A 448 2.69 1.00 3.46
C SER A 448 3.93 1.73 2.95
N ASP A 449 3.75 2.64 2.03
CA ASP A 449 4.76 3.32 1.19
C ASP A 449 5.83 4.10 1.97
N HIS A 450 5.56 4.51 3.22
CA HIS A 450 6.54 5.18 4.08
C HIS A 450 7.78 4.32 4.35
N LEU A 451 7.66 2.99 4.24
CA LEU A 451 8.76 2.05 4.49
C LEU A 451 9.98 2.36 3.62
N HIS A 452 9.79 2.68 2.34
CA HIS A 452 10.92 2.95 1.45
C HIS A 452 11.63 4.27 1.75
N PHE A 453 10.98 5.23 2.38
CA PHE A 453 11.62 6.44 2.92
C PHE A 453 12.41 6.13 4.19
N ILE A 454 11.83 5.36 5.09
CA ILE A 454 12.49 4.91 6.32
C ILE A 454 13.75 4.09 6.02
N ASN A 455 13.72 3.21 5.01
CA ASN A 455 14.88 2.43 4.56
C ASN A 455 16.01 3.30 3.96
N LYS A 456 15.74 4.59 3.72
CA LYS A 456 16.72 5.61 3.30
C LYS A 456 17.06 6.58 4.43
N ASP A 457 16.77 6.21 5.69
CA ASP A 457 16.96 7.04 6.88
C ASP A 457 16.19 8.38 6.86
N ILE A 458 15.15 8.51 6.01
CA ILE A 458 14.29 9.70 5.94
C ILE A 458 13.22 9.59 7.03
N PRO A 459 13.09 10.59 7.94
CA PRO A 459 12.02 10.61 8.94
C PRO A 459 10.64 10.53 8.28
N ALA A 460 9.80 9.61 8.75
CA ALA A 460 8.46 9.45 8.22
C ALA A 460 7.41 9.32 9.33
N ILE A 461 6.18 9.68 9.00
CA ILE A 461 4.98 9.37 9.77
C ILE A 461 3.90 8.89 8.81
N PHE A 462 3.26 7.79 9.16
CA PHE A 462 2.19 7.19 8.40
C PHE A 462 0.88 7.32 9.19
N PHE A 463 -0.10 7.99 8.60
CA PHE A 463 -1.44 8.14 9.18
C PHE A 463 -2.39 7.11 8.57
N THR A 464 -3.08 6.35 9.44
CA THR A 464 -4.05 5.33 9.05
C THR A 464 -5.19 5.23 10.08
N GLY A 465 -6.35 4.75 9.67
CA GLY A 465 -7.42 4.31 10.56
C GLY A 465 -7.20 2.89 11.09
N GLY A 466 -6.30 2.13 10.48
CA GLY A 466 -6.13 0.71 10.74
C GLY A 466 -7.07 -0.16 9.91
N GLU A 467 -6.93 -1.47 10.06
CA GLU A 467 -7.78 -2.43 9.36
C GLU A 467 -9.24 -2.40 9.84
N HIS A 468 -10.16 -2.68 8.95
CA HIS A 468 -11.59 -2.79 9.22
C HIS A 468 -12.18 -4.01 8.49
N PRO A 469 -13.40 -4.48 8.83
CA PRO A 469 -13.98 -5.71 8.28
C PRO A 469 -14.16 -5.74 6.75
N ASP A 470 -14.09 -4.59 6.07
CA ASP A 470 -14.21 -4.49 4.62
C ASP A 470 -12.84 -4.39 3.89
N TYR A 471 -11.71 -4.42 4.63
CA TYR A 471 -10.36 -4.37 4.08
C TYR A 471 -10.16 -5.48 3.03
N HIS A 472 -9.66 -5.11 1.84
CA HIS A 472 -9.46 -5.99 0.67
C HIS A 472 -10.72 -6.80 0.29
N LYS A 473 -11.91 -6.17 0.40
CA LYS A 473 -13.20 -6.78 0.01
C LYS A 473 -13.99 -5.87 -0.94
N PRO A 474 -14.88 -6.47 -1.76
CA PRO A 474 -15.80 -5.67 -2.59
C PRO A 474 -16.69 -4.72 -1.79
N SER A 475 -16.77 -4.93 -0.49
CA SER A 475 -17.58 -4.10 0.40
C SER A 475 -16.91 -2.82 0.90
N ASP A 476 -15.64 -2.54 0.51
CA ASP A 476 -14.99 -1.24 0.78
C ASP A 476 -15.49 -0.17 -0.19
N GLU A 477 -16.64 0.42 0.17
CA GLU A 477 -17.44 1.31 -0.67
C GLU A 477 -17.44 2.76 -0.15
N SER A 478 -17.63 3.70 -1.08
CA SER A 478 -17.56 5.13 -0.82
C SER A 478 -18.60 5.66 0.18
N ASP A 479 -19.75 4.99 0.32
CA ASP A 479 -20.83 5.34 1.25
C ASP A 479 -20.48 5.02 2.72
N LYS A 480 -19.41 4.25 2.96
CA LYS A 480 -18.93 3.89 4.30
C LYS A 480 -17.89 4.85 4.87
N ILE A 481 -17.40 5.79 4.05
CA ILE A 481 -16.35 6.72 4.45
C ILE A 481 -16.90 7.84 5.36
N ASP A 482 -16.25 8.09 6.48
CA ASP A 482 -16.47 9.30 7.29
C ASP A 482 -15.77 10.50 6.65
N VAL A 483 -16.47 11.11 5.70
CA VAL A 483 -15.98 12.28 4.94
C VAL A 483 -15.70 13.47 5.85
N GLU A 484 -16.44 13.64 6.96
CA GLU A 484 -16.20 14.73 7.92
C GLU A 484 -14.86 14.56 8.60
N LYS A 485 -14.58 13.38 9.15
CA LYS A 485 -13.31 13.05 9.80
C LYS A 485 -12.14 13.13 8.81
N THR A 486 -12.30 12.55 7.60
CA THR A 486 -11.29 12.62 6.53
C THR A 486 -10.94 14.06 6.16
N THR A 487 -11.95 14.95 6.11
CA THR A 487 -11.73 16.39 5.89
C THR A 487 -10.93 17.05 7.02
N ARG A 488 -11.22 16.69 8.27
CA ARG A 488 -10.49 17.21 9.44
C ARG A 488 -9.04 16.71 9.46
N LEU A 489 -8.81 15.47 9.05
CA LEU A 489 -7.48 14.91 8.88
C LEU A 489 -6.70 15.65 7.77
N ALA A 490 -7.31 15.90 6.61
CA ALA A 490 -6.69 16.68 5.54
C ALA A 490 -6.22 18.06 6.02
N LYS A 491 -7.03 18.73 6.86
CA LYS A 491 -6.64 19.99 7.50
C LYS A 491 -5.47 19.82 8.46
N MET A 492 -5.47 18.75 9.27
CA MET A 492 -4.38 18.46 10.21
C MET A 492 -3.05 18.26 9.48
N VAL A 493 -3.02 17.40 8.46
CA VAL A 493 -1.78 17.12 7.73
C VAL A 493 -1.30 18.32 6.92
N PHE A 494 -2.22 19.15 6.42
CA PHE A 494 -1.87 20.44 5.82
C PHE A 494 -1.21 21.38 6.84
N TYR A 495 -1.78 21.56 8.04
CA TYR A 495 -1.19 22.39 9.09
C TYR A 495 0.21 21.88 9.51
N LEU A 496 0.37 20.56 9.63
CA LEU A 496 1.66 19.95 9.95
C LEU A 496 2.73 20.29 8.90
N GLY A 497 2.44 20.02 7.63
CA GLY A 497 3.38 20.30 6.54
C GLY A 497 3.63 21.78 6.33
N ALA A 498 2.61 22.65 6.45
CA ALA A 498 2.77 24.09 6.33
C ALA A 498 3.72 24.63 7.43
N ARG A 499 3.59 24.16 8.67
CA ARG A 499 4.52 24.51 9.77
C ARG A 499 5.97 24.14 9.45
N ILE A 500 6.18 22.92 8.95
CA ILE A 500 7.53 22.45 8.57
C ILE A 500 8.06 23.20 7.35
N ALA A 501 7.18 23.52 6.39
CA ALA A 501 7.54 24.25 5.19
C ALA A 501 8.00 25.71 5.44
N THR A 502 7.68 26.31 6.59
CA THR A 502 8.23 27.63 6.99
C THR A 502 9.75 27.61 7.18
N GLY A 503 10.34 26.45 7.47
CA GLY A 503 11.75 26.32 7.85
C GLY A 503 12.02 26.58 9.33
N SER A 504 11.01 26.94 10.14
CA SER A 504 11.16 27.23 11.59
C SER A 504 11.48 25.98 12.41
N VAL A 505 11.05 24.80 11.92
CA VAL A 505 11.33 23.49 12.53
C VAL A 505 11.91 22.55 11.48
N SER A 506 12.69 21.55 11.92
CA SER A 506 13.25 20.52 11.05
C SER A 506 12.82 19.14 11.53
N PRO A 507 12.27 18.31 10.63
CA PRO A 507 12.02 16.90 10.91
C PRO A 507 13.33 16.19 11.26
N GLN A 508 13.28 15.30 12.25
CA GLN A 508 14.46 14.52 12.65
C GLN A 508 14.04 13.25 13.36
N TRP A 509 14.87 12.24 13.24
CA TRP A 509 14.80 11.07 14.11
C TRP A 509 15.14 11.44 15.55
N LYS A 510 14.45 10.81 16.49
CA LYS A 510 14.95 10.71 17.86
C LYS A 510 16.08 9.70 17.90
N GLU A 511 17.12 9.93 18.69
CA GLU A 511 18.29 9.03 18.73
C GLU A 511 17.91 7.58 19.05
N GLU A 512 17.07 7.37 20.06
CA GLU A 512 16.57 6.04 20.42
C GLU A 512 15.56 5.52 19.38
N GLY A 513 14.79 6.40 18.74
CA GLY A 513 13.84 6.06 17.70
C GLY A 513 14.52 5.46 16.47
N LEU A 514 15.58 6.08 15.96
CA LEU A 514 16.34 5.56 14.82
C LEU A 514 16.96 4.19 15.12
N LYS A 515 17.53 4.02 16.32
CA LYS A 515 18.10 2.72 16.73
C LYS A 515 17.04 1.62 16.76
N GLU A 516 15.86 1.93 17.29
CA GLU A 516 14.75 0.98 17.40
C GLU A 516 14.24 0.58 16.01
N VAL A 517 14.03 1.55 15.12
CA VAL A 517 13.62 1.30 13.74
C VAL A 517 14.65 0.44 13.00
N GLN A 518 15.94 0.75 13.12
CA GLN A 518 17.00 -0.07 12.50
C GLN A 518 17.03 -1.50 13.06
N ARG A 519 16.74 -1.68 14.36
CA ARG A 519 16.59 -2.99 14.98
C ARG A 519 15.41 -3.76 14.39
N ILE A 520 14.23 -3.12 14.30
CA ILE A 520 13.02 -3.71 13.76
C ILE A 520 13.24 -4.16 12.30
N ILE A 521 13.86 -3.31 11.46
CA ILE A 521 14.18 -3.64 10.06
C ILE A 521 15.14 -4.84 9.98
N ALA A 522 16.16 -4.89 10.84
CA ALA A 522 17.12 -5.99 10.84
C ALA A 522 16.50 -7.32 11.29
N GLU A 523 15.55 -7.29 12.23
CA GLU A 523 14.84 -8.49 12.72
C GLU A 523 13.80 -9.01 11.73
N SER A 524 13.16 -8.13 10.94
CA SER A 524 12.22 -8.52 9.89
C SER A 524 12.88 -9.10 8.63
N GLY A 525 14.20 -9.18 8.59
CA GLY A 525 14.95 -9.81 7.49
C GLY A 525 15.34 -8.91 6.35
N GLY A 526 15.15 -7.59 6.48
CA GLY A 526 15.63 -6.54 5.56
C GLY A 526 15.57 -6.94 4.08
N ASN A 527 14.38 -6.99 3.48
CA ASN A 527 14.23 -7.21 2.03
C ASN A 527 14.07 -5.90 1.29
#